data_4987f54e43e26f4d5f8a6762156669db
#
_entry.id   4987f54e43e26f4d5f8a6762156669db
#
_cell.length_a   1.000
_cell.length_b   1.000
_cell.length_c   1.000
_cell.angle_alpha   90.00
_cell.angle_beta   90.00
_cell.angle_gamma   90.00
#
_symmetry.space_group_name_H-M   'P 1'
#
loop_
_entity.id
_entity.type
_entity.pdbx_description
1 polymer ?
#
loop_
_entity_poly.entity_id
_entity_poly.type
_entity_poly.pdbx_seq_one_letter_code
_entity_poly.pdbx_strand_id
1 'polypeptide(L)'
;PAVCEYITKLSGNLIAQFADSLRYIEIGSAPMAIEAKQRLIGLFPNTRICMHYGLTEASRSFFMEFHQYKDNLDTIGMPTSEEVEAKIMNDNGTEMPTGQQGEICVRGNMVMSRYLLDKDNAAAFFGDYFRTGDFGFKNENGLYYMVGRKKELINIGGKKISPLTIEEAIKSLGVIDCAVVPVKDPKGILGEVPKAFIQKMGCQLSFDEIRHGLSGLLEPYEIPTEYEFIARIPKTATGKVQRLSLIK
;
A
#
# COMPACT_ATOMS: atom_id res chain seq x y z
N PRO A 1 -6.16 -7.35 8.12
CA PRO A 1 -5.00 -8.20 7.78
C PRO A 1 -4.30 -8.78 9.00
N ALA A 2 -3.82 -7.98 9.95
CA ALA A 2 -3.06 -8.46 11.11
C ALA A 2 -3.78 -9.56 11.90
N VAL A 3 -5.08 -9.42 12.15
CA VAL A 3 -5.89 -10.45 12.84
C VAL A 3 -5.90 -11.76 12.06
N CYS A 4 -6.06 -11.71 10.72
CA CYS A 4 -6.02 -12.91 9.88
C CYS A 4 -4.65 -13.60 9.96
N GLU A 5 -3.56 -12.84 9.91
CA GLU A 5 -2.22 -13.39 10.06
C GLU A 5 -1.98 -14.01 11.44
N TYR A 6 -2.43 -13.35 12.50
CA TYR A 6 -2.35 -13.89 13.86
C TYR A 6 -3.11 -15.22 13.99
N ILE A 7 -4.35 -15.25 13.53
CA ILE A 7 -5.18 -16.46 13.58
C ILE A 7 -4.50 -17.59 12.79
N THR A 8 -4.06 -17.35 11.56
CA THR A 8 -3.43 -18.37 10.73
C THR A 8 -2.06 -18.82 11.25
N LYS A 9 -1.29 -17.94 11.88
CA LYS A 9 -0.01 -18.29 12.51
C LYS A 9 -0.19 -19.11 13.80
N LEU A 10 -1.16 -18.75 14.64
CA LEU A 10 -1.39 -19.42 15.93
C LEU A 10 -2.12 -20.76 15.78
N SER A 11 -3.13 -20.81 14.90
CA SER A 11 -3.92 -22.03 14.68
C SER A 11 -3.27 -22.99 13.69
N GLY A 12 -2.29 -22.53 12.90
CA GLY A 12 -1.74 -23.32 11.80
C GLY A 12 -2.87 -23.83 10.88
N ASN A 13 -2.85 -25.13 10.58
CA ASN A 13 -3.89 -25.75 9.76
C ASN A 13 -5.17 -26.12 10.54
N LEU A 14 -5.22 -25.94 11.86
CA LEU A 14 -6.41 -26.27 12.66
C LEU A 14 -7.63 -25.44 12.26
N ILE A 15 -7.42 -24.20 11.80
CA ILE A 15 -8.53 -23.36 11.35
C ILE A 15 -9.20 -23.91 10.07
N ALA A 16 -8.49 -24.68 9.27
CA ALA A 16 -9.03 -25.27 8.06
C ALA A 16 -10.20 -26.23 8.32
N GLN A 17 -10.28 -26.85 9.52
CA GLN A 17 -11.41 -27.71 9.90
C GLN A 17 -12.75 -26.94 9.96
N PHE A 18 -12.71 -25.61 10.04
CA PHE A 18 -13.90 -24.76 10.04
C PHE A 18 -14.20 -24.15 8.66
N ALA A 19 -13.42 -24.51 7.61
CA ALA A 19 -13.57 -23.94 6.27
C ALA A 19 -14.99 -24.09 5.72
N ASP A 20 -15.61 -25.26 5.90
CA ASP A 20 -16.96 -25.53 5.41
C ASP A 20 -18.06 -24.75 6.17
N SER A 21 -17.73 -24.26 7.37
CA SER A 21 -18.64 -23.42 8.17
C SER A 21 -18.56 -21.95 7.83
N LEU A 22 -17.48 -21.50 7.17
CA LEU A 22 -17.24 -20.11 6.79
C LEU A 22 -17.69 -19.86 5.37
N ARG A 23 -18.65 -18.97 5.19
CA ARG A 23 -19.15 -18.58 3.86
C ARG A 23 -18.53 -17.30 3.33
N TYR A 24 -18.11 -16.42 4.23
CA TYR A 24 -17.62 -15.10 3.89
C TYR A 24 -16.57 -14.60 4.88
N ILE A 25 -15.48 -14.08 4.37
CA ILE A 25 -14.43 -13.37 5.12
C ILE A 25 -14.24 -12.01 4.49
N GLU A 26 -14.38 -10.96 5.29
CA GLU A 26 -14.12 -9.58 4.87
C GLU A 26 -12.89 -9.02 5.56
N ILE A 27 -11.99 -8.43 4.77
CA ILE A 27 -10.71 -7.89 5.22
C ILE A 27 -10.60 -6.42 4.78
N GLY A 28 -10.09 -5.58 5.64
CA GLY A 28 -9.89 -4.16 5.34
C GLY A 28 -8.89 -3.49 6.25
N SER A 29 -8.84 -2.17 6.20
CA SER A 29 -8.07 -1.26 7.07
C SER A 29 -6.56 -1.17 6.79
N ALA A 30 -5.92 -2.14 6.15
CA ALA A 30 -4.49 -2.12 5.83
C ALA A 30 -4.16 -3.02 4.64
N PRO A 31 -3.05 -2.83 3.94
CA PRO A 31 -2.55 -3.77 2.95
C PRO A 31 -2.29 -5.15 3.55
N MET A 32 -2.36 -6.19 2.71
CA MET A 32 -2.06 -7.57 3.07
C MET A 32 -1.10 -8.16 2.04
N ALA A 33 -0.05 -8.82 2.52
CA ALA A 33 0.95 -9.45 1.67
C ALA A 33 0.33 -10.53 0.78
N ILE A 34 0.86 -10.70 -0.43
CA ILE A 34 0.35 -11.67 -1.42
C ILE A 34 0.38 -13.08 -0.86
N GLU A 35 1.47 -13.46 -0.17
CA GLU A 35 1.63 -14.79 0.43
C GLU A 35 0.56 -15.06 1.51
N ALA A 36 0.17 -14.03 2.26
CA ALA A 36 -0.90 -14.15 3.25
C ALA A 36 -2.28 -14.33 2.59
N LYS A 37 -2.53 -13.64 1.46
CA LYS A 37 -3.74 -13.81 0.64
C LYS A 37 -3.79 -15.23 0.05
N GLN A 38 -2.68 -15.70 -0.53
CA GLN A 38 -2.56 -17.06 -1.08
C GLN A 38 -2.78 -18.14 -0.02
N ARG A 39 -2.25 -17.93 1.19
CA ARG A 39 -2.49 -18.84 2.32
C ARG A 39 -3.97 -18.90 2.69
N LEU A 40 -4.67 -17.77 2.72
CA LEU A 40 -6.12 -17.76 2.99
C LEU A 40 -6.92 -18.48 1.90
N ILE A 41 -6.56 -18.29 0.63
CA ILE A 41 -7.16 -19.03 -0.50
C ILE A 41 -7.00 -20.54 -0.29
N GLY A 42 -5.81 -21.00 0.09
CA GLY A 42 -5.55 -22.41 0.34
C GLY A 42 -6.27 -22.99 1.55
N LEU A 43 -6.41 -22.21 2.64
CA LEU A 43 -7.11 -22.62 3.86
C LEU A 43 -8.63 -22.65 3.69
N PHE A 44 -9.18 -21.79 2.84
CA PHE A 44 -10.62 -21.57 2.69
C PHE A 44 -11.05 -21.62 1.21
N PRO A 45 -10.92 -22.79 0.54
CA PRO A 45 -11.11 -22.89 -0.92
C PRO A 45 -12.55 -22.60 -1.38
N ASN A 46 -13.55 -22.79 -0.50
CA ASN A 46 -14.96 -22.59 -0.80
C ASN A 46 -15.55 -21.33 -0.14
N THR A 47 -14.75 -20.56 0.61
CA THR A 47 -15.17 -19.35 1.30
C THR A 47 -14.94 -18.14 0.40
N ARG A 48 -15.93 -17.29 0.25
CA ARG A 48 -15.75 -16.00 -0.44
C ARG A 48 -14.90 -15.09 0.43
N ILE A 49 -13.70 -14.74 -0.03
CA ILE A 49 -12.76 -13.89 0.71
C ILE A 49 -12.63 -12.58 -0.02
N CYS A 50 -13.09 -11.50 0.60
CA CYS A 50 -13.06 -10.17 0.02
C CYS A 50 -12.15 -9.24 0.82
N MET A 51 -11.38 -8.44 0.11
CA MET A 51 -10.66 -7.31 0.69
C MET A 51 -11.23 -6.02 0.11
N HIS A 52 -11.54 -5.06 0.98
CA HIS A 52 -11.99 -3.76 0.55
C HIS A 52 -10.91 -2.70 0.75
N TYR A 53 -10.83 -1.78 -0.20
CA TYR A 53 -10.11 -0.52 -0.09
C TYR A 53 -11.10 0.60 0.18
N GLY A 54 -10.73 1.51 1.04
CA GLY A 54 -11.49 2.72 1.34
C GLY A 54 -10.82 3.57 2.41
N LEU A 55 -11.41 4.71 2.65
CA LEU A 55 -10.96 5.74 3.59
C LEU A 55 -12.14 6.09 4.50
N THR A 56 -11.91 6.85 5.55
CA THR A 56 -12.98 7.42 6.36
C THR A 56 -13.92 8.28 5.50
N GLU A 57 -13.33 9.04 4.60
CA GLU A 57 -13.99 9.96 3.68
C GLU A 57 -14.68 9.27 2.48
N ALA A 58 -14.27 8.05 2.16
CA ALA A 58 -14.80 7.26 1.03
C ALA A 58 -14.75 5.77 1.36
N SER A 59 -15.73 5.32 2.14
CA SER A 59 -15.76 3.97 2.69
C SER A 59 -16.04 2.93 1.60
N ARG A 60 -15.26 1.81 1.61
CA ARG A 60 -15.51 0.65 0.74
C ARG A 60 -15.62 1.00 -0.75
N SER A 61 -14.71 1.85 -1.24
CA SER A 61 -14.71 2.29 -2.63
C SER A 61 -14.40 1.17 -3.62
N PHE A 62 -13.50 0.24 -3.26
CA PHE A 62 -13.12 -0.88 -4.12
C PHE A 62 -13.22 -2.20 -3.37
N PHE A 63 -13.49 -3.26 -4.14
CA PHE A 63 -13.52 -4.63 -3.66
C PHE A 63 -12.67 -5.53 -4.55
N MET A 64 -11.96 -6.43 -3.88
CA MET A 64 -11.19 -7.50 -4.46
C MET A 64 -11.63 -8.82 -3.84
N GLU A 65 -12.11 -9.75 -4.65
CA GLU A 65 -12.43 -11.12 -4.24
C GLU A 65 -11.24 -12.02 -4.59
N PHE A 66 -10.67 -12.73 -3.59
CA PHE A 66 -9.37 -13.38 -3.73
C PHE A 66 -9.38 -14.54 -4.75
N HIS A 67 -10.42 -15.37 -4.78
CA HIS A 67 -10.49 -16.50 -5.71
C HIS A 67 -10.70 -16.03 -7.15
N GLN A 68 -11.45 -14.93 -7.33
CA GLN A 68 -11.70 -14.34 -8.64
C GLN A 68 -10.43 -13.70 -9.22
N TYR A 69 -9.60 -13.08 -8.37
CA TYR A 69 -8.40 -12.34 -8.77
C TYR A 69 -7.10 -13.01 -8.30
N LYS A 70 -7.07 -14.36 -8.20
CA LYS A 70 -5.92 -15.13 -7.71
C LYS A 70 -4.61 -14.83 -8.43
N ASP A 71 -4.67 -14.43 -9.71
CA ASP A 71 -3.52 -14.11 -10.54
C ASP A 71 -3.15 -12.61 -10.48
N ASN A 72 -3.90 -11.78 -9.73
CA ASN A 72 -3.72 -10.33 -9.57
C ASN A 72 -3.94 -9.93 -8.09
N LEU A 73 -3.28 -10.63 -7.17
CA LEU A 73 -3.47 -10.42 -5.72
C LEU A 73 -2.87 -9.10 -5.20
N ASP A 74 -2.14 -8.38 -6.00
CA ASP A 74 -1.59 -7.04 -5.72
C ASP A 74 -2.57 -5.90 -6.02
N THR A 75 -3.69 -6.17 -6.70
CA THR A 75 -4.73 -5.16 -6.98
C THR A 75 -5.51 -4.78 -5.72
N ILE A 76 -6.12 -3.59 -5.73
CA ILE A 76 -7.19 -3.19 -4.80
C ILE A 76 -8.59 -3.54 -5.34
N GLY A 77 -8.65 -4.16 -6.53
CA GLY A 77 -9.87 -4.62 -7.18
C GLY A 77 -10.52 -3.59 -8.09
N MET A 78 -11.84 -3.63 -8.14
CA MET A 78 -12.70 -2.75 -8.93
C MET A 78 -13.63 -1.93 -8.02
N PRO A 79 -14.24 -0.83 -8.52
CA PRO A 79 -15.32 -0.14 -7.83
C PRO A 79 -16.40 -1.10 -7.36
N THR A 80 -16.93 -0.89 -6.16
CA THR A 80 -17.84 -1.84 -5.48
C THR A 80 -19.20 -2.02 -6.15
N SER A 81 -19.65 -1.03 -6.90
CA SER A 81 -20.91 -1.03 -7.62
C SER A 81 -20.89 -0.03 -8.78
N GLU A 82 -21.91 -0.06 -9.61
CA GLU A 82 -22.10 0.91 -10.72
C GLU A 82 -22.30 2.36 -10.23
N GLU A 83 -22.66 2.55 -8.96
CA GLU A 83 -22.80 3.87 -8.34
C GLU A 83 -21.46 4.46 -7.89
N VAL A 84 -20.40 3.66 -7.89
CA VAL A 84 -19.04 4.08 -7.50
C VAL A 84 -18.22 4.26 -8.76
N GLU A 85 -17.85 5.50 -9.03
CA GLU A 85 -16.93 5.83 -10.11
C GLU A 85 -15.53 6.09 -9.56
N ALA A 86 -14.53 5.63 -10.30
CA ALA A 86 -13.14 5.87 -9.96
C ALA A 86 -12.33 6.29 -11.20
N LYS A 87 -11.44 7.25 -11.01
CA LYS A 87 -10.54 7.77 -12.04
C LYS A 87 -9.13 7.89 -11.50
N ILE A 88 -8.17 7.74 -12.39
CA ILE A 88 -6.77 8.12 -12.14
C ILE A 88 -6.57 9.52 -12.70
N MET A 89 -6.18 10.49 -11.85
CA MET A 89 -6.06 11.88 -12.25
C MET A 89 -4.67 12.45 -11.99
N ASN A 90 -4.23 13.36 -12.86
CA ASN A 90 -3.01 14.14 -12.64
C ASN A 90 -3.26 15.28 -11.64
N ASP A 91 -2.20 16.08 -11.40
CA ASP A 91 -2.26 17.19 -10.43
C ASP A 91 -3.22 18.33 -10.84
N ASN A 92 -3.65 18.37 -12.12
CA ASN A 92 -4.59 19.35 -12.65
C ASN A 92 -6.04 18.80 -12.71
N GLY A 93 -6.30 17.58 -12.21
CA GLY A 93 -7.63 16.95 -12.26
C GLY A 93 -8.00 16.38 -13.63
N THR A 94 -7.04 16.22 -14.55
CA THR A 94 -7.26 15.57 -15.84
C THR A 94 -7.10 14.06 -15.69
N GLU A 95 -8.02 13.30 -16.26
CA GLU A 95 -7.97 11.83 -16.24
C GLU A 95 -6.76 11.31 -17.03
N MET A 96 -6.05 10.38 -16.43
CA MET A 96 -4.88 9.72 -17.02
C MET A 96 -5.29 8.54 -17.88
N PRO A 97 -4.57 8.30 -19.00
CA PRO A 97 -4.76 7.08 -19.78
C PRO A 97 -4.52 5.81 -18.95
N THR A 98 -5.17 4.72 -19.38
CA THR A 98 -4.96 3.38 -18.79
C THR A 98 -3.46 3.03 -18.78
N GLY A 99 -3.00 2.44 -17.67
CA GLY A 99 -1.60 2.10 -17.43
C GLY A 99 -0.75 3.25 -16.91
N GLN A 100 -1.20 4.49 -17.00
CA GLN A 100 -0.46 5.63 -16.46
C GLN A 100 -0.82 5.89 -15.01
N GLN A 101 0.18 6.31 -14.23
CA GLN A 101 0.04 6.58 -12.82
C GLN A 101 -0.52 8.00 -12.56
N GLY A 102 -1.36 8.11 -11.52
CA GLY A 102 -1.92 9.36 -11.04
C GLY A 102 -2.55 9.17 -9.67
N GLU A 103 -3.24 10.20 -9.19
CA GLU A 103 -4.03 10.13 -7.95
C GLU A 103 -5.32 9.36 -8.20
N ILE A 104 -5.62 8.38 -7.33
CA ILE A 104 -6.91 7.69 -7.35
C ILE A 104 -7.96 8.65 -6.83
N CYS A 105 -8.95 8.97 -7.64
CA CYS A 105 -10.07 9.84 -7.28
C CYS A 105 -11.37 9.07 -7.40
N VAL A 106 -12.29 9.25 -6.45
CA VAL A 106 -13.53 8.47 -6.37
C VAL A 106 -14.75 9.38 -6.25
N ARG A 107 -15.87 8.93 -6.81
CA ARG A 107 -17.19 9.57 -6.72
C ARG A 107 -18.24 8.50 -6.41
N GLY A 108 -19.24 8.84 -5.61
CA GLY A 108 -20.37 7.96 -5.29
C GLY A 108 -20.97 8.27 -3.93
N ASN A 109 -22.05 7.57 -3.60
CA ASN A 109 -22.82 7.79 -2.37
C ASN A 109 -22.03 7.47 -1.09
N MET A 110 -20.91 6.72 -1.21
CA MET A 110 -20.02 6.40 -0.09
C MET A 110 -19.01 7.51 0.24
N VAL A 111 -18.93 8.54 -0.60
CA VAL A 111 -18.02 9.68 -0.40
C VAL A 111 -18.67 10.67 0.54
N MET A 112 -17.91 11.20 1.51
CA MET A 112 -18.36 12.29 2.37
C MET A 112 -18.75 13.52 1.54
N SER A 113 -19.70 14.31 2.04
CA SER A 113 -20.10 15.54 1.38
C SER A 113 -19.04 16.66 1.54
N ARG A 114 -18.41 16.75 2.70
CA ARG A 114 -17.35 17.74 2.99
C ARG A 114 -16.68 17.50 4.33
N TYR A 115 -15.51 18.10 4.54
CA TYR A 115 -14.89 18.26 5.85
C TYR A 115 -15.61 19.33 6.68
N LEU A 116 -15.47 19.23 8.00
CA LEU A 116 -16.05 20.23 8.93
C LEU A 116 -15.45 21.62 8.76
N LEU A 117 -14.14 21.71 8.48
CA LEU A 117 -13.45 22.97 8.27
C LEU A 117 -13.39 23.29 6.78
N ASP A 118 -13.94 24.44 6.37
CA ASP A 118 -14.05 24.84 4.95
C ASP A 118 -12.69 24.94 4.25
N LYS A 119 -11.61 25.32 4.96
CA LYS A 119 -10.26 25.38 4.41
C LYS A 119 -9.75 24.02 3.86
N ASP A 120 -10.25 22.92 4.43
CA ASP A 120 -9.81 21.58 4.04
C ASP A 120 -10.55 21.05 2.80
N ASN A 121 -11.66 21.72 2.42
CA ASN A 121 -12.48 21.31 1.28
C ASN A 121 -11.93 21.76 -0.07
N ALA A 122 -11.27 22.92 -0.13
CA ALA A 122 -10.81 23.52 -1.40
C ALA A 122 -9.90 22.61 -2.23
N ALA A 123 -9.09 21.78 -1.56
CA ALA A 123 -8.16 20.83 -2.21
C ALA A 123 -8.62 19.38 -2.15
N ALA A 124 -9.80 19.11 -1.57
CA ALA A 124 -10.28 17.74 -1.34
C ALA A 124 -10.91 17.09 -2.57
N PHE A 125 -11.29 17.89 -3.56
CA PHE A 125 -12.02 17.42 -4.72
C PHE A 125 -11.44 17.95 -6.05
N PHE A 126 -11.57 17.16 -7.11
CA PHE A 126 -11.50 17.60 -8.50
C PHE A 126 -12.92 17.51 -9.08
N GLY A 127 -13.63 18.64 -9.15
CA GLY A 127 -15.07 18.62 -9.45
C GLY A 127 -15.81 17.78 -8.41
N ASP A 128 -16.52 16.73 -8.85
CA ASP A 128 -17.26 15.82 -7.97
C ASP A 128 -16.46 14.63 -7.47
N TYR A 129 -15.19 14.49 -7.89
CA TYR A 129 -14.34 13.38 -7.50
C TYR A 129 -13.51 13.72 -6.26
N PHE A 130 -13.71 12.97 -5.20
CA PHE A 130 -12.91 13.06 -3.98
C PHE A 130 -11.49 12.56 -4.25
N ARG A 131 -10.51 13.32 -3.82
CA ARG A 131 -9.08 13.02 -3.92
C ARG A 131 -8.65 12.17 -2.74
N THR A 132 -8.34 10.90 -2.98
CA THR A 132 -7.99 9.96 -1.90
C THR A 132 -6.62 10.23 -1.27
N GLY A 133 -5.74 10.96 -2.00
CA GLY A 133 -4.34 11.09 -1.64
C GLY A 133 -3.52 9.82 -1.88
N ASP A 134 -4.13 8.77 -2.44
CA ASP A 134 -3.46 7.56 -2.85
C ASP A 134 -3.08 7.64 -4.33
N PHE A 135 -1.87 7.21 -4.66
CA PHE A 135 -1.33 7.20 -6.01
C PHE A 135 -1.39 5.79 -6.57
N GLY A 136 -1.80 5.65 -7.81
CA GLY A 136 -2.01 4.35 -8.41
C GLY A 136 -2.24 4.42 -9.92
N PHE A 137 -2.68 3.32 -10.50
CA PHE A 137 -3.05 3.22 -11.91
C PHE A 137 -4.19 2.24 -12.11
N LYS A 138 -4.82 2.29 -13.27
CA LYS A 138 -5.81 1.32 -13.73
C LYS A 138 -5.23 0.55 -14.91
N ASN A 139 -5.32 -0.79 -14.91
CA ASN A 139 -4.89 -1.60 -16.03
C ASN A 139 -5.98 -1.75 -17.10
N GLU A 140 -5.66 -2.42 -18.21
CA GLU A 140 -6.58 -2.65 -19.33
C GLU A 140 -7.80 -3.48 -18.96
N ASN A 141 -7.71 -4.32 -17.92
CA ASN A 141 -8.82 -5.12 -17.41
C ASN A 141 -9.71 -4.34 -16.42
N GLY A 142 -9.45 -3.05 -16.20
CA GLY A 142 -10.21 -2.20 -15.29
C GLY A 142 -9.85 -2.37 -13.80
N LEU A 143 -8.81 -3.15 -13.48
CA LEU A 143 -8.32 -3.32 -12.12
C LEU A 143 -7.48 -2.13 -11.69
N TYR A 144 -7.68 -1.69 -10.45
CA TYR A 144 -6.92 -0.60 -9.86
C TYR A 144 -5.80 -1.12 -8.97
N TYR A 145 -4.66 -0.48 -9.05
CA TYR A 145 -3.45 -0.81 -8.30
C TYR A 145 -3.01 0.42 -7.51
N MET A 146 -2.73 0.24 -6.23
CA MET A 146 -2.22 1.29 -5.38
C MET A 146 -0.69 1.22 -5.33
N VAL A 147 -0.03 2.30 -5.73
CA VAL A 147 1.44 2.44 -5.63
C VAL A 147 1.83 2.91 -4.23
N GLY A 148 1.09 3.86 -3.66
CA GLY A 148 1.37 4.38 -2.31
C GLY A 148 0.66 5.69 -2.02
N ARG A 149 0.95 6.29 -0.86
CA ARG A 149 0.45 7.61 -0.50
C ARG A 149 1.18 8.70 -1.27
N LYS A 150 0.46 9.57 -1.97
CA LYS A 150 1.01 10.66 -2.79
C LYS A 150 2.02 11.52 -2.04
N LYS A 151 1.74 11.83 -0.77
CA LYS A 151 2.60 12.63 0.12
C LYS A 151 3.83 11.86 0.65
N GLU A 152 3.84 10.54 0.52
CA GLU A 152 4.92 9.68 1.00
C GLU A 152 5.82 9.18 -0.14
N LEU A 153 5.39 9.38 -1.41
CA LEU A 153 6.20 8.98 -2.56
C LEU A 153 7.50 9.76 -2.61
N ILE A 154 8.57 9.05 -2.90
CA ILE A 154 9.92 9.61 -3.08
C ILE A 154 10.05 10.07 -4.53
N ASN A 155 10.38 11.34 -4.73
CA ASN A 155 10.55 11.89 -6.08
C ASN A 155 12.02 11.84 -6.51
N ILE A 156 12.41 10.76 -7.15
CA ILE A 156 13.78 10.50 -7.59
C ILE A 156 13.93 10.87 -9.07
N GLY A 157 14.50 12.03 -9.35
CA GLY A 157 14.72 12.50 -10.73
C GLY A 157 13.42 12.59 -11.54
N GLY A 158 12.30 12.95 -10.92
CA GLY A 158 10.98 13.04 -11.54
C GLY A 158 10.16 11.75 -11.50
N LYS A 159 10.74 10.61 -11.10
CA LYS A 159 10.01 9.35 -10.89
C LYS A 159 9.46 9.29 -9.47
N LYS A 160 8.18 8.94 -9.35
CA LYS A 160 7.49 8.77 -8.05
C LYS A 160 7.60 7.31 -7.61
N ILE A 161 8.39 7.03 -6.59
CA ILE A 161 8.68 5.69 -6.08
C ILE A 161 7.98 5.49 -4.73
N SER A 162 7.38 4.34 -4.55
CA SER A 162 6.75 3.96 -3.30
C SER A 162 7.78 3.54 -2.26
N PRO A 163 7.79 4.14 -1.05
CA PRO A 163 8.57 3.61 0.06
C PRO A 163 8.24 2.15 0.37
N LEU A 164 6.97 1.74 0.18
CA LEU A 164 6.52 0.38 0.46
C LEU A 164 7.21 -0.66 -0.42
N THR A 165 7.41 -0.38 -1.71
CA THR A 165 8.12 -1.26 -2.63
C THR A 165 9.54 -1.54 -2.14
N ILE A 166 10.24 -0.51 -1.68
CA ILE A 166 11.60 -0.63 -1.13
C ILE A 166 11.57 -1.39 0.21
N GLU A 167 10.59 -1.08 1.08
CA GLU A 167 10.41 -1.76 2.37
C GLU A 167 10.12 -3.26 2.19
N GLU A 168 9.31 -3.65 1.23
CA GLU A 168 9.02 -5.05 0.90
C GLU A 168 10.28 -5.77 0.42
N ALA A 169 11.05 -5.15 -0.47
CA ALA A 169 12.33 -5.70 -0.91
C ALA A 169 13.32 -5.87 0.24
N ILE A 170 13.42 -4.90 1.17
CA ILE A 170 14.26 -5.03 2.36
C ILE A 170 13.78 -6.19 3.25
N LYS A 171 12.48 -6.32 3.47
CA LYS A 171 11.90 -7.40 4.30
C LYS A 171 12.10 -8.78 3.69
N SER A 172 12.08 -8.92 2.37
CA SER A 172 12.34 -10.19 1.68
C SER A 172 13.76 -10.74 1.93
N LEU A 173 14.71 -9.87 2.33
CA LEU A 173 16.05 -10.26 2.74
C LEU A 173 16.13 -10.80 4.19
N GLY A 174 15.00 -10.88 4.90
CA GLY A 174 14.95 -11.39 6.28
C GLY A 174 14.99 -10.28 7.35
N VAL A 175 14.90 -9.01 6.97
CA VAL A 175 14.73 -7.89 7.91
C VAL A 175 13.32 -7.92 8.50
N ILE A 176 13.21 -7.93 9.83
CA ILE A 176 11.92 -8.06 10.52
C ILE A 176 11.03 -6.85 10.29
N ASP A 177 11.59 -5.63 10.39
CA ASP A 177 10.83 -4.40 10.17
C ASP A 177 11.75 -3.26 9.70
N CYS A 178 11.24 -2.42 8.84
CA CYS A 178 11.93 -1.26 8.29
C CYS A 178 10.94 -0.17 7.91
N ALA A 179 11.47 1.04 7.72
CA ALA A 179 10.73 2.15 7.13
C ALA A 179 11.65 2.92 6.18
N VAL A 180 11.10 3.33 5.04
CA VAL A 180 11.84 4.14 4.05
C VAL A 180 11.19 5.51 3.96
N VAL A 181 12.03 6.54 3.93
CA VAL A 181 11.59 7.94 3.83
C VAL A 181 12.39 8.69 2.76
N PRO A 182 11.78 9.73 2.15
CA PRO A 182 12.53 10.64 1.29
C PRO A 182 13.52 11.48 2.12
N VAL A 183 14.74 11.64 1.61
CA VAL A 183 15.70 12.63 2.09
C VAL A 183 16.23 13.42 0.88
N LYS A 184 16.72 14.64 1.11
CA LYS A 184 17.35 15.41 0.03
C LYS A 184 18.55 14.65 -0.52
N ASP A 185 18.67 14.60 -1.85
CA ASP A 185 19.86 14.05 -2.48
C ASP A 185 21.10 14.89 -2.09
N PRO A 186 22.09 14.30 -1.40
CA PRO A 186 23.31 15.01 -1.02
C PRO A 186 24.09 15.60 -2.20
N LYS A 187 23.91 15.01 -3.40
CA LYS A 187 24.54 15.49 -4.65
C LYS A 187 23.72 16.57 -5.36
N GLY A 188 22.47 16.81 -4.92
CA GLY A 188 21.59 17.82 -5.50
C GLY A 188 21.10 17.52 -6.92
N ILE A 189 21.27 16.28 -7.44
CA ILE A 189 20.97 15.91 -8.84
C ILE A 189 19.55 15.34 -8.96
N LEU A 190 19.18 14.44 -8.03
CA LEU A 190 17.93 13.66 -8.13
C LEU A 190 16.76 14.30 -7.36
N GLY A 191 17.01 15.38 -6.62
CA GLY A 191 16.02 16.01 -5.75
C GLY A 191 15.88 15.25 -4.43
N GLU A 192 15.22 14.09 -4.45
CA GLU A 192 15.11 13.19 -3.31
C GLU A 192 15.76 11.84 -3.60
N VAL A 193 16.19 11.18 -2.52
CA VAL A 193 16.70 9.79 -2.53
C VAL A 193 16.13 9.03 -1.33
N PRO A 194 16.00 7.69 -1.40
CA PRO A 194 15.49 6.91 -0.28
C PRO A 194 16.54 6.76 0.84
N LYS A 195 16.08 6.94 2.09
CA LYS A 195 16.80 6.56 3.31
C LYS A 195 16.04 5.45 4.02
N ALA A 196 16.71 4.36 4.39
CA ALA A 196 16.14 3.23 5.08
C ALA A 196 16.48 3.23 6.57
N PHE A 197 15.43 3.16 7.41
CA PHE A 197 15.54 2.87 8.84
C PHE A 197 15.27 1.39 9.06
N ILE A 198 16.21 0.69 9.68
CA ILE A 198 16.16 -0.75 9.91
C ILE A 198 15.99 -1.01 11.41
N GLN A 199 14.98 -1.80 11.79
CA GLN A 199 14.84 -2.22 13.16
C GLN A 199 16.00 -3.16 13.53
N LYS A 200 16.84 -2.76 14.49
CA LYS A 200 18.06 -3.49 14.84
C LYS A 200 17.77 -4.86 15.48
N MET A 201 16.74 -4.94 16.31
CA MET A 201 16.37 -6.19 16.98
C MET A 201 15.93 -7.24 15.96
N GLY A 202 16.67 -8.36 15.92
CA GLY A 202 16.41 -9.46 14.99
C GLY A 202 16.99 -9.29 13.58
N CYS A 203 17.67 -8.17 13.29
CA CYS A 203 18.41 -7.99 12.06
C CYS A 203 19.88 -8.39 12.26
N GLN A 204 20.33 -9.40 11.49
CA GLN A 204 21.72 -9.87 11.50
C GLN A 204 22.53 -9.31 10.32
N LEU A 205 21.86 -8.70 9.34
CA LEU A 205 22.49 -8.16 8.14
C LEU A 205 23.15 -6.80 8.41
N SER A 206 24.32 -6.61 7.83
CA SER A 206 24.95 -5.30 7.69
C SER A 206 24.27 -4.47 6.60
N PHE A 207 24.52 -3.16 6.57
CA PHE A 207 24.00 -2.28 5.52
C PHE A 207 24.50 -2.66 4.12
N ASP A 208 25.75 -3.16 4.02
CA ASP A 208 26.32 -3.57 2.73
C ASP A 208 25.68 -4.85 2.21
N GLU A 209 25.37 -5.81 3.10
CA GLU A 209 24.63 -7.03 2.72
C GLU A 209 23.19 -6.70 2.27
N ILE A 210 22.51 -5.77 2.97
CA ILE A 210 21.19 -5.31 2.56
C ILE A 210 21.28 -4.63 1.19
N ARG A 211 22.22 -3.70 1.00
CA ARG A 211 22.40 -3.00 -0.30
C ARG A 211 22.69 -3.98 -1.42
N HIS A 212 23.56 -4.96 -1.20
CA HIS A 212 23.90 -5.98 -2.17
C HIS A 212 22.68 -6.84 -2.53
N GLY A 213 21.91 -7.27 -1.52
CA GLY A 213 20.68 -8.04 -1.74
C GLY A 213 19.63 -7.27 -2.53
N LEU A 214 19.52 -5.96 -2.32
CA LEU A 214 18.58 -5.10 -3.06
C LEU A 214 18.98 -4.90 -4.53
N SER A 215 20.25 -5.03 -4.90
CA SER A 215 20.71 -4.82 -6.29
C SER A 215 20.13 -5.81 -7.30
N GLY A 216 19.60 -6.94 -6.83
CA GLY A 216 18.89 -7.92 -7.67
C GLY A 216 17.35 -7.78 -7.65
N LEU A 217 16.83 -6.90 -6.81
CA LEU A 217 15.38 -6.76 -6.56
C LEU A 217 14.82 -5.39 -6.98
N LEU A 218 15.66 -4.36 -6.99
CA LEU A 218 15.27 -2.98 -7.24
C LEU A 218 16.13 -2.35 -8.33
N GLU A 219 15.58 -1.32 -8.97
CA GLU A 219 16.36 -0.48 -9.87
C GLU A 219 17.44 0.31 -9.09
N PRO A 220 18.60 0.61 -9.70
CA PRO A 220 19.71 1.27 -8.99
C PRO A 220 19.34 2.58 -8.28
N TYR A 221 18.39 3.35 -8.82
CA TYR A 221 17.93 4.61 -8.21
C TYR A 221 16.96 4.40 -7.04
N GLU A 222 16.37 3.21 -6.89
CA GLU A 222 15.47 2.84 -5.80
C GLU A 222 16.22 2.34 -4.56
N ILE A 223 17.48 1.92 -4.73
CA ILE A 223 18.29 1.41 -3.62
C ILE A 223 18.60 2.56 -2.65
N PRO A 224 18.30 2.42 -1.34
CA PRO A 224 18.58 3.45 -0.37
C PRO A 224 20.04 3.89 -0.37
N THR A 225 20.26 5.20 -0.38
CA THR A 225 21.60 5.80 -0.31
C THR A 225 22.12 5.89 1.13
N GLU A 226 21.19 5.98 2.10
CA GLU A 226 21.47 6.06 3.52
C GLU A 226 20.70 4.97 4.28
N TYR A 227 21.36 4.43 5.32
CA TYR A 227 20.81 3.44 6.23
C TYR A 227 21.02 3.84 7.67
N GLU A 228 20.07 3.57 8.54
CA GLU A 228 20.16 3.82 9.97
C GLU A 228 19.52 2.68 10.75
N PHE A 229 20.25 2.14 11.77
CA PHE A 229 19.65 1.21 12.71
C PHE A 229 18.90 1.97 13.80
N ILE A 230 17.65 1.59 14.02
CA ILE A 230 16.85 2.14 15.12
C ILE A 230 16.30 1.03 16.01
N ALA A 231 15.97 1.36 17.25
CA ALA A 231 15.46 0.37 18.20
C ALA A 231 14.09 -0.19 17.77
N ARG A 232 13.21 0.66 17.27
CA ARG A 232 11.86 0.30 16.83
C ARG A 232 11.35 1.26 15.77
N ILE A 233 10.65 0.72 14.76
CA ILE A 233 9.93 1.53 13.77
C ILE A 233 8.69 2.16 14.43
N PRO A 234 8.54 3.51 14.38
CA PRO A 234 7.36 4.18 14.95
C PRO A 234 6.10 3.83 14.17
N LYS A 235 5.06 3.38 14.89
CA LYS A 235 3.77 3.00 14.31
C LYS A 235 2.62 3.60 15.11
N THR A 236 1.49 3.82 14.43
CA THR A 236 0.22 4.12 15.08
C THR A 236 -0.31 2.91 15.86
N ALA A 237 -1.35 3.11 16.68
CA ALA A 237 -2.05 2.01 17.36
C ALA A 237 -2.62 0.96 16.38
N THR A 238 -2.91 1.35 15.14
CA THR A 238 -3.39 0.46 14.07
C THR A 238 -2.27 -0.21 13.26
N GLY A 239 -0.98 0.01 13.64
CA GLY A 239 0.18 -0.61 12.99
C GLY A 239 0.73 0.14 11.77
N LYS A 240 0.19 1.31 11.39
CA LYS A 240 0.70 2.11 10.26
C LYS A 240 2.01 2.82 10.65
N VAL A 241 3.01 2.75 9.78
CA VAL A 241 4.30 3.44 9.96
C VAL A 241 4.11 4.95 9.97
N GLN A 242 4.70 5.62 10.97
CA GLN A 242 4.68 7.08 11.13
C GLN A 242 5.95 7.70 10.52
N ARG A 243 6.05 7.73 9.18
CA ARG A 243 7.24 8.16 8.44
C ARG A 243 7.66 9.60 8.76
N LEU A 244 6.71 10.50 8.98
CA LEU A 244 7.02 11.91 9.31
C LEU A 244 7.82 12.05 10.61
N SER A 245 7.72 11.12 11.54
CA SER A 245 8.51 11.14 12.78
C SER A 245 9.97 10.71 12.58
N LEU A 246 10.29 10.13 11.42
CA LEU A 246 11.64 9.71 11.03
C LEU A 246 12.38 10.76 10.18
N ILE A 247 11.64 11.72 9.63
CA ILE A 247 12.21 12.85 8.87
C ILE A 247 12.49 13.98 9.88
N LYS A 248 13.76 14.24 10.12
CA LYS A 248 14.22 15.36 10.95
C LYS A 248 14.61 16.55 10.09
#